data_71aa114485f960af09375a6d98edc010
#
_entry.id   71aa114485f960af09375a6d98edc010
#
_cell.length_a   1.000
_cell.length_b   1.000
_cell.length_c   1.000
_cell.angle_alpha   90.00
_cell.angle_beta   90.00
_cell.angle_gamma   90.00
#
_symmetry.space_group_name_H-M   'P 1'
#
loop_
_entity.id
_entity.type
_entity.pdbx_description
1 polymer ?
#
loop_
_entity_poly.entity_id
_entity_poly.type
_entity_poly.pdbx_seq_one_letter_code
_entity_poly.pdbx_strand_id
1 'polypeptide(L)'
;MSTLSLFSQTEVDAPPTEGVKYAGSKLKLLPHILSLIKKTGAKTVLDGFSGTTRVSQALAKTGYTVIANDIAAWSQVFGTCYLLNKRDRRHYQSLIDHLNGLLPKDGWFTEHYAGDVN
;
A
#
# COMPACT_ATOMS: atom_id res chain seq x y z
N MET A 1 15.36 -5.26 31.42
CA MET A 1 14.85 -4.14 30.60
C MET A 1 13.88 -4.69 29.57
N SER A 2 12.62 -4.39 29.67
CA SER A 2 11.62 -4.95 28.79
C SER A 2 11.66 -4.24 27.43
N THR A 3 11.76 -5.02 26.38
CA THR A 3 11.76 -4.60 24.96
C THR A 3 10.45 -3.94 24.50
N LEU A 4 9.47 -3.82 25.39
CA LEU A 4 8.15 -3.24 25.12
C LEU A 4 8.08 -1.71 25.16
N SER A 5 9.13 -1.03 25.67
CA SER A 5 9.10 0.43 25.82
C SER A 5 9.49 1.22 24.57
N LEU A 6 10.04 0.58 23.54
CA LEU A 6 10.44 1.23 22.28
C LEU A 6 9.24 1.60 21.38
N PHE A 7 8.07 1.00 21.62
CA PHE A 7 6.88 1.20 20.79
C PHE A 7 5.76 1.97 21.48
N SER A 8 5.95 2.40 22.71
CA SER A 8 4.86 2.91 23.56
C SER A 8 4.72 4.43 23.59
N GLN A 9 4.89 5.15 22.54
CA GLN A 9 4.37 6.52 22.36
C GLN A 9 4.79 7.05 20.99
N THR A 10 4.03 6.74 19.96
CA THR A 10 4.12 7.47 18.71
C THR A 10 3.23 8.70 18.82
N GLU A 11 3.82 9.89 18.82
CA GLU A 11 3.10 11.19 18.81
C GLU A 11 2.42 11.47 17.46
N VAL A 12 2.47 10.53 16.52
CA VAL A 12 1.99 10.72 15.15
C VAL A 12 1.06 9.59 14.76
N ASP A 13 -0.18 9.92 14.46
CA ASP A 13 -1.11 9.00 13.83
C ASP A 13 -0.79 8.84 12.34
N ALA A 14 -0.83 7.60 11.86
CA ALA A 14 -0.63 7.33 10.45
C ALA A 14 -1.96 7.45 9.68
N PRO A 15 -1.97 8.15 8.53
CA PRO A 15 -3.16 8.22 7.70
C PRO A 15 -3.50 6.83 7.13
N PRO A 16 -4.79 6.58 6.81
CA PRO A 16 -5.19 5.34 6.16
C PRO A 16 -4.49 5.18 4.81
N THR A 17 -4.09 3.96 4.50
CA THR A 17 -3.41 3.60 3.25
C THR A 17 -4.12 2.42 2.59
N GLU A 18 -4.12 2.42 1.26
CA GLU A 18 -4.75 1.40 0.43
C GLU A 18 -3.79 0.24 0.13
N GLY A 19 -4.32 -0.91 -0.21
CA GLY A 19 -3.53 -2.04 -0.68
C GLY A 19 -4.02 -3.39 -0.19
N VAL A 20 -3.38 -4.43 -0.69
CA VAL A 20 -3.66 -5.82 -0.36
C VAL A 20 -3.07 -6.21 1.00
N LYS A 21 -3.64 -7.23 1.63
CA LYS A 21 -2.99 -7.89 2.78
C LYS A 21 -1.77 -8.64 2.27
N TYR A 22 -0.63 -8.35 2.85
CA TYR A 22 0.65 -8.93 2.47
C TYR A 22 1.50 -9.23 3.70
N ALA A 23 2.08 -10.44 3.75
CA ALA A 23 3.03 -10.81 4.79
C ALA A 23 4.26 -9.88 4.71
N GLY A 24 4.65 -9.28 5.83
CA GLY A 24 5.73 -8.28 5.84
C GLY A 24 5.28 -6.84 5.54
N SER A 25 3.99 -6.58 5.44
CA SER A 25 3.47 -5.21 5.32
C SER A 25 3.89 -4.36 6.51
N LYS A 26 4.43 -3.16 6.23
CA LYS A 26 4.87 -2.19 7.25
C LYS A 26 3.71 -1.39 7.87
N LEU A 27 2.45 -1.79 7.64
CA LEU A 27 1.26 -1.02 8.06
C LEU A 27 1.29 -0.67 9.56
N LYS A 28 1.62 -1.64 10.40
CA LYS A 28 1.70 -1.46 11.86
C LYS A 28 2.86 -0.56 12.31
N LEU A 29 3.85 -0.37 11.45
CA LEU A 29 5.04 0.44 11.72
C LEU A 29 4.90 1.89 11.23
N LEU A 30 3.84 2.21 10.47
CA LEU A 30 3.67 3.53 9.88
C LEU A 30 3.77 4.68 10.88
N PRO A 31 3.09 4.66 12.04
CA PRO A 31 3.20 5.75 13.01
C PRO A 31 4.64 5.97 13.47
N HIS A 32 5.36 4.88 13.69
CA HIS A 32 6.75 4.93 14.13
C HIS A 32 7.68 5.48 13.03
N ILE A 33 7.52 5.00 11.79
CA ILE A 33 8.30 5.49 10.63
C ILE A 33 8.05 6.98 10.42
N LEU A 34 6.80 7.44 10.44
CA LEU A 34 6.46 8.85 10.29
C LEU A 34 7.06 9.71 11.40
N SER A 35 7.02 9.24 12.65
CA SER A 35 7.64 9.93 13.79
C SER A 35 9.14 10.09 13.61
N LEU A 36 9.85 9.04 13.17
CA LEU A 36 11.28 9.11 12.90
C LEU A 36 11.61 10.10 11.79
N ILE A 37 10.89 10.04 10.67
CA ILE A 37 11.12 10.92 9.52
C ILE A 37 10.86 12.38 9.91
N LYS A 38 9.80 12.66 10.68
CA LYS A 38 9.49 14.00 11.18
C LYS A 38 10.67 14.61 11.95
N LYS A 39 11.38 13.81 12.72
CA LYS A 39 12.56 14.27 13.52
C LYS A 39 13.74 14.67 12.64
N THR A 40 13.83 14.18 11.40
CA THR A 40 14.94 14.52 10.49
C THR A 40 14.80 15.90 9.85
N GLY A 41 13.59 16.47 9.82
CA GLY A 41 13.29 17.70 9.09
C GLY A 41 13.31 17.56 7.55
N ALA A 42 13.47 16.34 7.03
CA ALA A 42 13.46 16.06 5.58
C ALA A 42 12.14 16.51 4.93
N LYS A 43 12.22 16.94 3.68
CA LYS A 43 11.05 17.26 2.84
C LYS A 43 10.84 16.23 1.75
N THR A 44 11.91 15.56 1.35
CA THR A 44 11.91 14.50 0.34
C THR A 44 12.39 13.21 0.99
N VAL A 45 11.69 12.12 0.72
CA VAL A 45 11.98 10.80 1.28
C VAL A 45 12.06 9.78 0.16
N LEU A 46 13.09 8.95 0.18
CA LEU A 46 13.22 7.78 -0.67
C LEU A 46 12.71 6.55 0.08
N ASP A 47 11.66 5.91 -0.44
CA ASP A 47 11.21 4.58 -0.04
C ASP A 47 11.86 3.54 -0.99
N GLY A 48 13.01 3.04 -0.59
CA GLY A 48 13.88 2.20 -1.43
C GLY A 48 13.34 0.80 -1.72
N PHE A 49 12.39 0.31 -0.91
CA PHE A 49 11.74 -1.00 -1.00
C PHE A 49 10.24 -0.84 -0.77
N SER A 50 9.58 -0.15 -1.69
CA SER A 50 8.22 0.35 -1.50
C SER A 50 7.14 -0.76 -1.41
N GLY A 51 7.40 -1.93 -2.00
CA GLY A 51 6.49 -3.08 -1.92
C GLY A 51 5.06 -2.71 -2.25
N THR A 52 4.16 -2.88 -1.28
CA THR A 52 2.74 -2.48 -1.40
C THR A 52 2.51 -0.97 -1.30
N THR A 53 3.55 -0.16 -1.29
CA THR A 53 3.56 1.31 -1.26
C THR A 53 2.93 1.97 -0.03
N ARG A 54 2.63 1.23 1.04
CA ARG A 54 1.95 1.79 2.21
C ARG A 54 2.74 2.90 2.91
N VAL A 55 4.06 2.75 3.01
CA VAL A 55 4.93 3.79 3.58
C VAL A 55 4.93 5.01 2.67
N SER A 56 5.13 4.81 1.38
CA SER A 56 5.08 5.88 0.37
C SER A 56 3.76 6.65 0.39
N GLN A 57 2.62 5.94 0.48
CA GLN A 57 1.30 6.55 0.59
C GLN A 57 1.14 7.40 1.86
N ALA A 58 1.54 6.85 3.00
CA ALA A 58 1.45 7.57 4.28
C ALA A 58 2.29 8.84 4.28
N LEU A 59 3.50 8.78 3.74
CA LEU A 59 4.39 9.92 3.58
C LEU A 59 3.80 10.99 2.64
N ALA A 60 3.29 10.57 1.47
CA ALA A 60 2.68 11.50 0.53
C ALA A 60 1.44 12.20 1.13
N LYS A 61 0.60 11.44 1.85
CA LYS A 61 -0.59 11.99 2.55
C LYS A 61 -0.23 12.95 3.69
N THR A 62 0.95 12.83 4.26
CA THR A 62 1.45 13.73 5.30
C THR A 62 2.31 14.88 4.76
N GLY A 63 2.38 15.05 3.43
CA GLY A 63 2.95 16.23 2.78
C GLY A 63 4.43 16.11 2.37
N TYR A 64 5.02 14.92 2.45
CA TYR A 64 6.37 14.70 1.93
C TYR A 64 6.38 14.50 0.41
N THR A 65 7.44 14.94 -0.23
CA THR A 65 7.79 14.51 -1.59
C THR A 65 8.39 13.10 -1.48
N VAL A 66 7.79 12.11 -2.18
CA VAL A 66 8.20 10.72 -2.06
C VAL A 66 8.73 10.20 -3.38
N ILE A 67 9.88 9.54 -3.30
CA ILE A 67 10.44 8.74 -4.39
C ILE A 67 10.27 7.29 -3.97
N ALA A 68 9.35 6.57 -4.61
CA ALA A 68 9.11 5.15 -4.35
C ALA A 68 9.90 4.30 -5.36
N ASN A 69 10.66 3.34 -4.85
CA ASN A 69 11.43 2.42 -5.65
C ASN A 69 11.22 0.97 -5.19
N ASP A 70 11.14 0.06 -6.13
CA ASP A 70 11.12 -1.38 -5.89
C ASP A 70 11.54 -2.13 -7.15
N ILE A 71 12.11 -3.33 -7.01
CA ILE A 71 12.47 -4.20 -8.13
C ILE A 71 11.25 -4.93 -8.71
N ALA A 72 10.19 -5.10 -7.92
CA ALA A 72 9.01 -5.85 -8.32
C ALA A 72 8.10 -5.02 -9.25
N ALA A 73 7.80 -5.54 -10.43
CA ALA A 73 6.92 -4.88 -11.39
C ALA A 73 5.51 -4.59 -10.82
N TRP A 74 4.97 -5.47 -9.98
CA TRP A 74 3.67 -5.24 -9.33
C TRP A 74 3.70 -4.04 -8.35
N SER A 75 4.84 -3.76 -7.72
CA SER A 75 5.02 -2.57 -6.89
C SER A 75 4.92 -1.28 -7.69
N GLN A 76 5.45 -1.27 -8.92
CA GLN A 76 5.29 -0.15 -9.84
C GLN A 76 3.81 0.08 -10.20
N VAL A 77 3.04 -0.98 -10.42
CA VAL A 77 1.59 -0.88 -10.68
C VAL A 77 0.88 -0.26 -9.48
N PHE A 78 1.19 -0.70 -8.26
CA PHE A 78 0.62 -0.10 -7.03
C PHE A 78 1.04 1.36 -6.87
N GLY A 79 2.30 1.69 -7.11
CA GLY A 79 2.80 3.06 -7.06
C GLY A 79 2.08 3.96 -8.06
N THR A 80 1.90 3.51 -9.28
CA THR A 80 1.15 4.24 -10.31
C THR A 80 -0.31 4.44 -9.89
N CYS A 81 -0.95 3.40 -9.37
CA CYS A 81 -2.35 3.47 -8.94
C CYS A 81 -2.56 4.38 -7.73
N TYR A 82 -1.76 4.21 -6.67
CA TYR A 82 -2.03 4.86 -5.39
C TYR A 82 -1.33 6.20 -5.18
N LEU A 83 -0.22 6.46 -5.88
CA LEU A 83 0.55 7.69 -5.71
C LEU A 83 0.39 8.67 -6.87
N LEU A 84 0.30 8.18 -8.10
CA LEU A 84 0.31 9.02 -9.30
C LEU A 84 -1.09 9.21 -9.92
N ASN A 85 -2.04 8.34 -9.61
CA ASN A 85 -3.37 8.41 -10.16
C ASN A 85 -4.14 9.61 -9.58
N LYS A 86 -4.55 10.51 -10.47
CA LYS A 86 -5.35 11.72 -10.15
C LYS A 86 -6.79 11.65 -10.69
N ARG A 87 -7.17 10.52 -11.27
CA ARG A 87 -8.51 10.35 -11.84
C ARG A 87 -9.51 10.11 -10.73
N ASP A 88 -10.72 10.68 -10.87
CA ASP A 88 -11.79 10.49 -9.92
C ASP A 88 -12.42 9.08 -10.04
N ARG A 89 -13.25 8.74 -9.05
CA ARG A 89 -13.95 7.46 -9.01
C ARG A 89 -14.82 7.21 -10.23
N ARG A 90 -15.44 8.25 -10.80
CA ARG A 90 -16.37 8.12 -11.93
C ARG A 90 -15.69 7.59 -13.18
N HIS A 91 -14.40 7.93 -13.36
CA HIS A 91 -13.61 7.43 -14.49
C HIS A 91 -13.56 5.89 -14.52
N TYR A 92 -13.59 5.25 -13.36
CA TYR A 92 -13.49 3.80 -13.23
C TYR A 92 -14.85 3.10 -13.08
N GLN A 93 -15.94 3.84 -12.87
CA GLN A 93 -17.23 3.24 -12.52
C GLN A 93 -17.73 2.29 -13.61
N SER A 94 -17.69 2.70 -14.88
CA SER A 94 -18.12 1.85 -16.00
C SER A 94 -17.30 0.57 -16.11
N LEU A 95 -15.99 0.63 -15.82
CA LEU A 95 -15.13 -0.54 -15.83
C LEU A 95 -15.45 -1.48 -14.66
N ILE A 96 -15.70 -0.92 -13.48
CA ILE A 96 -16.11 -1.68 -12.29
C ILE A 96 -17.45 -2.36 -12.54
N ASP A 97 -18.41 -1.65 -13.10
CA ASP A 97 -19.74 -2.18 -13.42
C ASP A 97 -19.65 -3.31 -14.47
N HIS A 98 -18.79 -3.13 -15.47
CA HIS A 98 -18.50 -4.18 -16.45
C HIS A 98 -17.91 -5.44 -15.77
N LEU A 99 -16.88 -5.28 -14.95
CA LEU A 99 -16.23 -6.40 -14.26
C LEU A 99 -17.18 -7.13 -13.30
N ASN A 100 -18.02 -6.38 -12.59
CA ASN A 100 -19.02 -6.96 -11.68
C ASN A 100 -20.17 -7.67 -12.43
N GLY A 101 -20.42 -7.30 -13.68
CA GLY A 101 -21.42 -7.93 -14.53
C GLY A 101 -20.93 -9.15 -15.32
N LEU A 102 -19.64 -9.49 -15.22
CA LEU A 102 -19.09 -10.68 -15.89
C LEU A 102 -19.65 -11.96 -15.26
N LEU A 103 -20.05 -12.90 -16.13
CA LEU A 103 -20.42 -14.24 -15.67
C LEU A 103 -19.17 -15.01 -15.22
N PRO A 104 -19.26 -15.78 -14.12
CA PRO A 104 -18.18 -16.67 -13.70
C PRO A 104 -17.85 -17.66 -14.82
N LYS A 105 -16.57 -17.94 -15.00
CA LYS A 105 -16.10 -18.93 -15.96
C LYS A 105 -15.00 -19.76 -15.32
N ASP A 106 -15.17 -21.07 -15.38
CA ASP A 106 -14.12 -22.01 -15.04
C ASP A 106 -13.00 -21.94 -16.05
N GLY A 107 -11.76 -22.00 -15.58
CA GLY A 107 -10.58 -21.93 -16.41
C GLY A 107 -9.34 -22.29 -15.63
N TRP A 108 -8.19 -21.92 -16.15
CA TRP A 108 -6.89 -22.27 -15.59
C TRP A 108 -6.77 -22.01 -14.07
N PHE A 109 -7.32 -20.88 -13.58
CA PHE A 109 -7.25 -20.55 -12.17
C PHE A 109 -8.10 -21.51 -11.33
N THR A 110 -9.33 -21.81 -11.78
CA THR A 110 -10.22 -22.77 -11.12
C THR A 110 -9.60 -24.15 -11.08
N GLU A 111 -9.03 -24.60 -12.19
CA GLU A 111 -8.39 -25.92 -12.32
C GLU A 111 -7.18 -26.09 -11.39
N HIS A 112 -6.42 -25.02 -11.12
CA HIS A 112 -5.18 -25.11 -10.36
C HIS A 112 -5.28 -24.67 -8.88
N TYR A 113 -6.28 -23.88 -8.54
CA TYR A 113 -6.37 -23.26 -7.21
C TYR A 113 -7.71 -23.44 -6.49
N ALA A 114 -8.76 -23.93 -7.14
CA ALA A 114 -10.06 -24.06 -6.49
C ALA A 114 -10.14 -25.21 -5.49
N GLY A 115 -9.17 -26.12 -5.48
CA GLY A 115 -9.17 -27.33 -4.67
C GLY A 115 -10.20 -28.37 -5.17
N ASP A 116 -10.14 -29.57 -4.61
CA ASP A 116 -11.15 -30.60 -4.89
C ASP A 116 -12.45 -30.22 -4.18
N VAL A 117 -13.45 -29.86 -4.97
CA VAL A 117 -14.82 -29.66 -4.50
C VAL A 117 -15.44 -31.07 -4.35
N ASN A 118 -15.13 -31.75 -3.26
CA ASN A 118 -15.82 -32.98 -2.82
C ASN A 118 -16.82 -32.65 -1.72
#